data_d1fda949dcea90421415537d1395eb2c
#
_entry.id   d1fda949dcea90421415537d1395eb2c
#
_cell.length_a   1.000
_cell.length_b   1.000
_cell.length_c   1.000
_cell.angle_alpha   90.00
_cell.angle_beta   90.00
_cell.angle_gamma   90.00
#
_symmetry.space_group_name_H-M   'P 1'
#
loop_
_entity.id
_entity.type
_entity.pdbx_description
1 polymer ?
#
loop_
_entity_poly.entity_id
_entity_poly.type
_entity_poly.pdbx_seq_one_letter_code
_entity_poly.pdbx_strand_id
1 'polypeptide(L)'
;DHAYLPIYLVQNGISNKVYACDVRKEPLRRAKLHIDEYGLSDKITTKLCDGLKGINKGDVDTVTICGMGVLTFLMPLLQSV
;
A
#
# COMPACT_ATOMS: atom_id res chain seq x y z
N ASP A 1 -0.75 -0.17 13.25
CA ASP A 1 -0.49 1.00 12.44
C ASP A 1 -0.60 0.68 10.96
N HIS A 2 -1.41 1.45 10.26
CA HIS A 2 -1.75 1.16 8.86
C HIS A 2 -0.60 1.36 7.89
N ALA A 3 0.41 2.15 8.25
CA ALA A 3 1.57 2.35 7.40
C ALA A 3 2.71 1.40 7.69
N TYR A 4 2.62 0.64 8.78
CA TYR A 4 3.74 -0.17 9.24
C TYR A 4 4.19 -1.21 8.21
N LEU A 5 3.25 -1.97 7.66
CA LEU A 5 3.60 -3.02 6.71
C LEU A 5 4.14 -2.47 5.39
N PRO A 6 3.52 -1.48 4.75
CA PRO A 6 4.11 -0.89 3.54
C PRO A 6 5.53 -0.37 3.76
N ILE A 7 5.75 0.33 4.87
CA ILE A 7 7.07 0.86 5.19
C ILE A 7 8.09 -0.28 5.36
N TYR A 8 7.71 -1.33 6.10
CA TYR A 8 8.56 -2.49 6.29
C TYR A 8 8.95 -3.13 4.95
N LEU A 9 7.96 -3.33 4.07
CA LEU A 9 8.20 -3.96 2.78
C LEU A 9 9.19 -3.17 1.92
N VAL A 10 9.07 -1.86 1.91
CA VAL A 10 9.95 -1.02 1.13
C VAL A 10 11.35 -0.93 1.76
N GLN A 11 11.42 -0.76 3.08
CA GLN A 11 12.70 -0.64 3.77
C GLN A 11 13.54 -1.90 3.67
N ASN A 12 12.90 -3.05 3.55
CA ASN A 12 13.61 -4.33 3.46
C ASN A 12 13.79 -4.82 2.03
N GLY A 13 13.49 -3.98 1.05
CA GLY A 13 13.71 -4.32 -0.35
C GLY A 13 12.77 -5.38 -0.91
N ILE A 14 11.69 -5.72 -0.17
CA ILE A 14 10.72 -6.70 -0.63
C ILE A 14 9.83 -6.10 -1.71
N SER A 15 9.48 -4.84 -1.55
CA SER A 15 8.66 -4.10 -2.51
C SER A 15 9.32 -2.79 -2.86
N ASN A 16 9.11 -2.33 -4.08
CA ASN A 16 9.67 -1.07 -4.56
C ASN A 16 8.58 -0.02 -4.79
N LYS A 17 7.37 -0.44 -5.11
CA LYS A 17 6.22 0.45 -5.27
C LYS A 17 4.99 -0.19 -4.64
N VAL A 18 4.35 0.51 -3.72
CA VAL A 18 3.25 -0.02 -2.92
C VAL A 18 2.08 0.93 -2.93
N TYR A 19 0.88 0.40 -3.11
CA TYR A 19 -0.35 1.11 -2.75
C TYR A 19 -0.73 0.69 -1.34
N ALA A 20 -0.84 1.66 -0.43
CA ALA A 20 -1.37 1.47 0.91
C ALA A 20 -2.83 1.91 0.89
N CYS A 21 -3.75 0.96 0.90
CA CYS A 21 -5.17 1.19 0.70
C CYS A 21 -5.96 1.04 1.99
N ASP A 22 -6.98 1.86 2.15
CA ASP A 22 -7.95 1.70 3.22
C ASP A 22 -9.28 2.25 2.71
N VAL A 23 -10.39 1.72 3.23
CA VAL A 23 -11.72 2.24 2.92
C VAL A 23 -12.05 3.48 3.75
N ARG A 24 -11.24 3.81 4.76
CA ARG A 24 -11.47 4.90 5.69
C ARG A 24 -10.44 6.00 5.47
N LYS A 25 -10.90 7.25 5.49
CA LYS A 25 -10.04 8.40 5.23
C LYS A 25 -9.06 8.69 6.36
N GLU A 26 -9.49 8.57 7.60
CA GLU A 26 -8.67 8.97 8.74
C GLU A 26 -7.42 8.10 8.91
N PRO A 27 -7.52 6.77 8.86
CA PRO A 27 -6.31 5.95 8.88
C PRO A 27 -5.35 6.25 7.72
N LEU A 28 -5.89 6.56 6.54
CA LEU A 28 -5.04 6.92 5.40
C LEU A 28 -4.28 8.22 5.64
N ARG A 29 -4.93 9.20 6.24
CA ARG A 29 -4.27 10.47 6.55
C ARG A 29 -3.09 10.24 7.48
N ARG A 30 -3.28 9.43 8.51
CA ARG A 30 -2.20 9.09 9.46
C ARG A 30 -1.10 8.29 8.78
N ALA A 31 -1.48 7.34 7.93
CA ALA A 31 -0.51 6.55 7.19
C ALA A 31 0.36 7.45 6.31
N LYS A 32 -0.25 8.40 5.62
CA LYS A 32 0.48 9.32 4.77
C LYS A 32 1.51 10.14 5.56
N LEU A 33 1.13 10.60 6.76
CA LEU A 33 2.07 11.34 7.61
C LEU A 33 3.29 10.49 7.96
N HIS A 34 3.07 9.21 8.33
CA HIS A 34 4.17 8.31 8.66
C HIS A 34 5.07 8.03 7.45
N ILE A 35 4.45 7.82 6.30
CA ILE A 35 5.19 7.56 5.06
C ILE A 35 6.07 8.76 4.72
N ASP A 36 5.53 9.97 4.86
CA ASP A 36 6.29 11.18 4.61
C ASP A 36 7.44 11.35 5.61
N GLU A 37 7.22 11.02 6.89
CA GLU A 37 8.26 11.07 7.91
C GLU A 37 9.43 10.15 7.60
N TYR A 38 9.15 8.99 6.99
CA TYR A 38 10.18 8.04 6.61
C TYR A 38 10.81 8.35 5.25
N GLY A 39 10.34 9.39 4.56
CA GLY A 39 10.87 9.75 3.26
C GLY A 39 10.51 8.78 2.14
N LEU A 40 9.40 8.08 2.26
CA LEU A 40 9.01 7.01 1.33
C LEU A 40 7.81 7.37 0.46
N SER A 41 7.45 8.65 0.38
CA SER A 41 6.27 9.07 -0.39
C SER A 41 6.42 8.85 -1.90
N ASP A 42 7.63 8.67 -2.38
CA ASP A 42 7.87 8.33 -3.79
C ASP A 42 7.66 6.84 -4.08
N LYS A 43 7.65 6.00 -3.05
CA LYS A 43 7.51 4.55 -3.21
C LYS A 43 6.20 4.00 -2.68
N ILE A 44 5.57 4.71 -1.76
CA ILE A 44 4.31 4.28 -1.14
C ILE A 44 3.26 5.34 -1.38
N THR A 45 2.19 4.97 -2.07
CA THR A 45 1.05 5.86 -2.34
C THR A 45 -0.14 5.40 -1.53
N THR A 46 -0.74 6.31 -0.77
CA THR A 46 -1.97 6.02 -0.04
C THR A 46 -3.16 6.14 -0.99
N LYS A 47 -4.12 5.25 -0.85
CA LYS A 47 -5.28 5.25 -1.73
C LYS A 47 -6.53 4.87 -0.95
N LEU A 48 -7.58 5.68 -1.08
CA LEU A 48 -8.90 5.32 -0.56
C LEU A 48 -9.51 4.35 -1.56
N CYS A 49 -9.74 3.13 -1.15
CA CYS A 49 -10.15 2.12 -2.09
C CYS A 49 -11.15 1.13 -1.48
N ASP A 50 -11.86 0.45 -2.34
CA ASP A 50 -12.77 -0.62 -1.98
C ASP A 50 -12.23 -1.90 -2.65
N GLY A 51 -11.50 -2.69 -1.86
CA GLY A 51 -10.82 -3.86 -2.39
C GLY A 51 -9.77 -3.46 -3.43
N LEU A 52 -9.72 -4.17 -4.53
CA LEU A 52 -8.75 -3.92 -5.61
C LEU A 52 -9.29 -3.03 -6.71
N LYS A 53 -10.46 -2.43 -6.52
CA LYS A 53 -11.04 -1.53 -7.52
C LYS A 53 -10.13 -0.31 -7.74
N GLY A 54 -9.95 0.05 -8.98
CA GLY A 54 -9.15 1.22 -9.33
C GLY A 54 -7.65 1.00 -9.27
N ILE A 55 -7.21 -0.22 -9.04
CA ILE A 55 -5.79 -0.54 -9.02
C ILE A 55 -5.42 -1.17 -10.35
N ASN A 56 -4.47 -0.55 -11.05
CA ASN A 56 -4.00 -1.05 -12.33
C ASN A 56 -2.78 -1.91 -12.13
N LYS A 57 -2.79 -3.09 -12.76
CA LYS A 57 -1.62 -3.97 -12.75
C LYS A 57 -0.46 -3.25 -13.41
N GLY A 58 0.70 -3.33 -12.81
CA GLY A 58 1.89 -2.68 -13.34
C GLY A 58 2.21 -1.33 -12.74
N ASP A 59 1.23 -0.67 -12.10
CA ASP A 59 1.50 0.59 -11.41
C ASP A 59 2.33 0.38 -10.15
N VAL A 60 2.11 -0.74 -9.48
CA VAL A 60 2.80 -1.08 -8.23
C VAL A 60 3.11 -2.57 -8.24
N ASP A 61 4.04 -2.97 -7.38
CA ASP A 61 4.35 -4.40 -7.20
C ASP A 61 3.63 -5.01 -6.01
N THR A 62 3.08 -4.20 -5.12
CA THR A 62 2.39 -4.68 -3.93
C THR A 62 1.23 -3.76 -3.57
N VAL A 63 0.15 -4.37 -3.11
CA VAL A 63 -1.00 -3.64 -2.56
C VAL A 63 -1.26 -4.16 -1.16
N THR A 64 -1.33 -3.27 -0.18
CA THR A 64 -1.80 -3.61 1.17
C THR A 64 -3.17 -2.97 1.37
N ILE A 65 -4.11 -3.74 1.89
CA ILE A 65 -5.48 -3.27 2.12
C ILE A 65 -5.79 -3.43 3.59
N CYS A 66 -6.17 -2.34 4.23
CA CYS A 66 -6.55 -2.31 5.63
C CYS A 66 -8.02 -1.94 5.78
N GLY A 67 -8.55 -2.12 6.99
CA GLY A 67 -9.94 -1.78 7.30
C GLY A 67 -10.82 -3.00 7.51
N MET A 68 -10.47 -4.14 6.91
CA MET A 68 -11.17 -5.41 7.10
C MET A 68 -10.15 -6.49 7.47
N GLY A 69 -9.17 -6.14 8.33
CA GLY A 69 -7.96 -6.91 8.49
C GLY A 69 -6.91 -6.40 7.50
N VAL A 70 -5.74 -6.99 7.51
CA VAL A 70 -4.66 -6.59 6.59
C VAL A 70 -4.52 -7.63 5.50
N LEU A 71 -4.71 -7.21 4.26
CA LEU A 71 -4.53 -8.06 3.09
C LEU A 71 -3.38 -7.49 2.26
N THR A 72 -2.48 -8.36 1.83
CA THR A 72 -1.34 -7.96 1.00
C THR A 72 -1.34 -8.80 -0.27
N PHE A 73 -1.23 -8.12 -1.41
CA PHE A 73 -1.16 -8.77 -2.72
C PHE A 73 0.12 -8.39 -3.41
N LEU A 74 0.82 -9.40 -3.93
CA LEU A 74 1.98 -9.20 -4.79
C LEU A 74 1.47 -9.15 -6.22
N MET A 75 1.56 -7.98 -6.84
CA MET A 75 0.98 -7.75 -8.17
C MET A 75 1.51 -8.67 -9.26
N PRO A 76 2.78 -9.08 -9.26
CA PRO A 76 3.24 -10.05 -10.26
C PRO A 76 2.49 -11.37 -10.22
N LEU A 77 2.07 -11.81 -9.03
CA LEU A 77 1.27 -13.04 -8.91
C LEU A 77 -0.12 -12.85 -9.49
N LEU A 78 -0.69 -11.65 -9.32
CA LEU A 78 -2.02 -11.34 -9.87
C LEU A 78 -1.95 -11.23 -11.40
N GLN A 79 -0.85 -10.80 -11.94
CA GLN A 79 -0.67 -10.63 -13.38
C GLN A 79 -0.54 -11.95 -14.11
N SER A 80 -0.10 -12.99 -13.43
CA SER A 80 0.12 -14.29 -14.06
C SER A 80 -1.14 -15.11 -14.28
N VAL A 81 -2.26 -14.61 -13.84
CA VAL A 81 -3.56 -15.31 -13.96
C VAL A 81 -4.20 -15.07 -15.31
#